data_2462de014b810673b39a6c11df73fa47
#
_entry.id   2462de014b810673b39a6c11df73fa47
#
_cell.length_a   1.000
_cell.length_b   1.000
_cell.length_c   1.000
_cell.angle_alpha   90.00
_cell.angle_beta   90.00
_cell.angle_gamma   90.00
#
_symmetry.space_group_name_H-M   'P 1'
#
loop_
_entity.id
_entity.type
_entity.pdbx_description
1 polymer ?
#
loop_
_entity_poly.entity_id
_entity_poly.type
_entity_poly.pdbx_seq_one_letter_code
_entity_poly.pdbx_strand_id
1 'polypeptide(L)'
;MNAYNLDYSKLIHVFQNKFRKNVKILVRFHPNVDSSFINLQDTDCINVSTYSNPQDLMMSADVMITDYSSASIDFMLLNRPVFLYLPDYQSYVNDRPLDDNFDKLPFPRAYHNNELTEIIRDFERSKYDEKVRLYELEDVRFDRGKASVQCANWIEEK
;
A
#
# COMPACT_ATOMS: atom_id res chain seq x y z
N MET A 1 18.89 11.92 6.52
CA MET A 1 18.78 10.45 6.36
C MET A 1 17.49 10.21 5.61
N ASN A 2 17.51 9.46 4.48
CA ASN A 2 16.27 9.15 3.80
C ASN A 2 15.45 8.18 4.67
N ALA A 3 14.36 8.66 5.25
CA ALA A 3 13.44 7.86 6.05
C ALA A 3 12.91 6.64 5.27
N TYR A 4 12.80 6.73 3.96
CA TYR A 4 12.31 5.69 3.05
C TYR A 4 13.35 4.68 2.58
N ASN A 5 14.35 4.36 3.40
CA ASN A 5 15.32 3.33 3.07
C ASN A 5 14.74 1.93 3.34
N LEU A 6 13.91 1.45 2.40
CA LEU A 6 13.34 0.13 2.44
C LEU A 6 14.43 -0.91 2.09
N ASP A 7 14.58 -1.94 2.92
CA ASP A 7 15.53 -3.04 2.68
C ASP A 7 14.91 -4.06 1.72
N TYR A 8 15.07 -3.80 0.43
CA TYR A 8 14.49 -4.64 -0.63
C TYR A 8 15.01 -6.09 -0.57
N SER A 9 16.28 -6.30 -0.25
CA SER A 9 16.86 -7.64 -0.16
C SER A 9 16.20 -8.46 0.94
N LYS A 10 15.98 -7.88 2.12
CA LYS A 10 15.23 -8.53 3.21
C LYS A 10 13.79 -8.80 2.83
N LEU A 11 13.14 -7.87 2.14
CA LEU A 11 11.76 -8.05 1.67
C LEU A 11 11.65 -9.22 0.70
N ILE A 12 12.49 -9.28 -0.32
CA ILE A 12 12.50 -10.39 -1.27
C ILE A 12 12.66 -11.71 -0.52
N HIS A 13 13.63 -11.78 0.40
CA HIS A 13 13.90 -13.00 1.16
C HIS A 13 12.72 -13.44 2.04
N VAL A 14 12.09 -12.51 2.77
CA VAL A 14 10.95 -12.85 3.63
C VAL A 14 9.74 -13.30 2.82
N PHE A 15 9.44 -12.65 1.69
CA PHE A 15 8.37 -13.06 0.80
C PHE A 15 8.63 -14.42 0.15
N GLN A 16 9.84 -14.66 -0.36
CA GLN A 16 10.23 -15.96 -0.91
C GLN A 16 10.06 -17.08 0.10
N ASN A 17 10.52 -16.87 1.34
CA ASN A 17 10.40 -17.85 2.42
C ASN A 17 8.95 -18.08 2.84
N LYS A 18 8.14 -17.02 2.92
CA LYS A 18 6.73 -17.10 3.34
C LYS A 18 5.87 -17.81 2.30
N PHE A 19 5.99 -17.42 1.05
CA PHE A 19 5.06 -17.84 0.00
C PHE A 19 5.62 -18.93 -0.92
N ARG A 20 6.91 -19.29 -0.77
CA ARG A 20 7.59 -20.31 -1.60
C ARG A 20 7.51 -20.02 -3.10
N LYS A 21 7.64 -18.75 -3.49
CA LYS A 21 7.56 -18.27 -4.87
C LYS A 21 8.72 -17.33 -5.18
N ASN A 22 9.07 -17.23 -6.46
CA ASN A 22 9.96 -16.17 -6.92
C ASN A 22 9.26 -14.82 -6.74
N VAL A 23 9.99 -13.84 -6.24
CA VAL A 23 9.49 -12.50 -5.92
C VAL A 23 10.21 -11.49 -6.81
N LYS A 24 9.43 -10.58 -7.39
CA LYS A 24 9.91 -9.34 -8.02
C LYS A 24 9.26 -8.17 -7.31
N ILE A 25 10.01 -7.10 -7.10
CA ILE A 25 9.50 -5.87 -6.52
C ILE A 25 9.40 -4.81 -7.61
N LEU A 26 8.19 -4.29 -7.82
CA LEU A 26 7.95 -3.13 -8.66
C LEU A 26 8.00 -1.89 -7.78
N VAL A 27 8.96 -1.01 -8.01
CA VAL A 27 9.15 0.21 -7.22
C VAL A 27 8.63 1.39 -8.00
N ARG A 28 7.63 2.08 -7.44
CA ARG A 28 7.06 3.30 -8.00
C ARG A 28 7.20 4.44 -7.01
N PHE A 29 7.99 5.43 -7.37
CA PHE A 29 8.12 6.65 -6.57
C PHE A 29 7.03 7.67 -6.92
N HIS A 30 6.69 8.49 -5.94
CA HIS A 30 5.85 9.65 -6.21
C HIS A 30 6.55 10.58 -7.21
N PRO A 31 5.82 11.24 -8.14
CA PRO A 31 6.44 12.12 -9.16
C PRO A 31 7.33 13.23 -8.59
N ASN A 32 7.07 13.66 -7.36
CA ASN A 32 7.85 14.70 -6.68
C ASN A 32 9.13 14.17 -6.00
N VAL A 33 9.38 12.86 -6.05
CA VAL A 33 10.57 12.25 -5.49
C VAL A 33 11.63 12.12 -6.58
N ASP A 34 12.79 12.73 -6.37
CA ASP A 34 13.93 12.50 -7.25
C ASP A 34 14.47 11.07 -7.05
N SER A 35 14.11 10.21 -7.99
CA SER A 35 14.51 8.80 -7.97
C SER A 35 15.96 8.57 -8.44
N SER A 36 16.68 9.60 -8.88
CA SER A 36 18.06 9.49 -9.37
C SER A 36 19.05 9.03 -8.30
N PHE A 37 18.73 9.26 -7.03
CA PHE A 37 19.56 8.88 -5.89
C PHE A 37 19.33 7.44 -5.39
N ILE A 38 18.35 6.73 -5.95
CA ILE A 38 17.97 5.40 -5.48
C ILE A 38 18.57 4.36 -6.40
N ASN A 39 19.57 3.68 -5.89
CA ASN A 39 20.26 2.60 -6.63
C ASN A 39 19.51 1.28 -6.43
N LEU A 40 18.80 0.83 -7.48
CA LEU A 40 18.09 -0.46 -7.50
C LEU A 40 18.88 -1.54 -8.28
N GLN A 41 20.15 -1.28 -8.65
CA GLN A 41 20.89 -2.10 -9.62
C GLN A 41 21.24 -3.51 -9.13
N ASP A 42 21.36 -3.71 -7.81
CA ASP A 42 21.78 -4.99 -7.24
C ASP A 42 20.64 -5.85 -6.69
N THR A 43 19.38 -5.51 -7.01
CA THR A 43 18.22 -6.21 -6.45
C THR A 43 17.26 -6.68 -7.54
N ASP A 44 16.43 -7.67 -7.21
CA ASP A 44 15.29 -8.10 -8.04
C ASP A 44 14.16 -7.02 -8.09
N CYS A 45 14.56 -5.74 -8.08
CA CYS A 45 13.67 -4.57 -8.09
C CYS A 45 13.64 -3.93 -9.47
N ILE A 46 12.45 -3.58 -9.90
CA ILE A 46 12.20 -2.92 -11.18
C ILE A 46 11.62 -1.54 -10.92
N ASN A 47 12.31 -0.48 -11.35
CA ASN A 47 11.77 0.87 -11.29
C ASN A 47 10.69 1.05 -12.36
N VAL A 48 9.46 1.25 -11.91
CA VAL A 48 8.28 1.46 -12.77
C VAL A 48 7.68 2.86 -12.61
N SER A 49 8.45 3.82 -12.08
CA SER A 49 7.97 5.18 -11.81
C SER A 49 7.50 5.91 -13.06
N THR A 50 8.08 5.61 -14.23
CA THR A 50 7.70 6.19 -15.52
C THR A 50 6.55 5.47 -16.22
N TYR A 51 6.07 4.34 -15.67
CA TYR A 51 4.93 3.64 -16.25
C TYR A 51 3.66 4.49 -16.11
N SER A 52 2.98 4.73 -17.23
CA SER A 52 1.92 5.74 -17.30
C SER A 52 0.63 5.39 -16.54
N ASN A 53 0.30 4.09 -16.48
CA ASN A 53 -0.93 3.62 -15.87
C ASN A 53 -0.69 2.87 -14.55
N PRO A 54 -0.87 3.51 -13.38
CA PRO A 54 -0.68 2.85 -12.09
C PRO A 54 -1.66 1.71 -11.83
N GLN A 55 -2.85 1.74 -12.42
CA GLN A 55 -3.86 0.70 -12.25
C GLN A 55 -3.37 -0.65 -12.82
N ASP A 56 -2.68 -0.64 -13.97
CA ASP A 56 -2.12 -1.86 -14.56
C ASP A 56 -1.07 -2.48 -13.64
N LEU A 57 -0.26 -1.66 -12.97
CA LEU A 57 0.71 -2.12 -11.98
C LEU A 57 0.01 -2.75 -10.78
N MET A 58 -1.04 -2.11 -10.25
CA MET A 58 -1.84 -2.67 -9.16
C MET A 58 -2.48 -3.99 -9.56
N MET A 59 -3.04 -4.09 -10.77
CA MET A 59 -3.64 -5.32 -11.27
C MET A 59 -2.63 -6.47 -11.40
N SER A 60 -1.36 -6.17 -11.69
CA SER A 60 -0.28 -7.16 -11.84
C SER A 60 0.36 -7.60 -10.51
N ALA A 61 0.23 -6.82 -9.45
CA ALA A 61 0.88 -7.09 -8.17
C ALA A 61 0.04 -8.01 -7.27
N ASP A 62 0.69 -8.92 -6.54
CA ASP A 62 0.03 -9.79 -5.56
C ASP A 62 -0.09 -9.14 -4.17
N VAL A 63 0.79 -8.18 -3.87
CA VAL A 63 0.89 -7.49 -2.57
C VAL A 63 1.28 -6.04 -2.81
N MET A 64 0.76 -5.12 -2.01
CA MET A 64 1.19 -3.72 -1.98
C MET A 64 1.87 -3.39 -0.65
N ILE A 65 2.99 -2.69 -0.74
CA ILE A 65 3.60 -1.97 0.39
C ILE A 65 3.56 -0.49 0.02
N THR A 66 2.97 0.32 0.86
CA THR A 66 2.83 1.75 0.62
C THR A 66 2.90 2.53 1.93
N ASP A 67 2.82 3.85 1.84
CA ASP A 67 2.83 4.76 2.99
C ASP A 67 1.42 5.34 3.25
N TYR A 68 1.25 6.65 3.17
CA TYR A 68 0.00 7.37 3.43
C TYR A 68 -0.90 7.47 2.20
N SER A 69 -0.60 6.74 1.14
CA SER A 69 -1.30 6.83 -0.14
C SER A 69 -2.69 6.20 -0.08
N SER A 70 -3.69 6.91 -0.60
CA SER A 70 -5.05 6.39 -0.80
C SER A 70 -5.11 5.20 -1.79
N ALA A 71 -4.08 5.00 -2.62
CA ALA A 71 -3.96 3.82 -3.49
C ALA A 71 -4.05 2.49 -2.71
N SER A 72 -3.77 2.51 -1.40
CA SER A 72 -3.97 1.36 -0.51
C SER A 72 -5.42 0.86 -0.49
N ILE A 73 -6.39 1.79 -0.51
CA ILE A 73 -7.82 1.46 -0.54
C ILE A 73 -8.20 0.86 -1.89
N ASP A 74 -7.75 1.46 -2.99
CA ASP A 74 -8.01 0.92 -4.34
C ASP A 74 -7.44 -0.49 -4.49
N PHE A 75 -6.23 -0.73 -3.97
CA PHE A 75 -5.60 -2.04 -4.01
C PHE A 75 -6.32 -3.07 -3.14
N MET A 76 -6.84 -2.67 -1.98
CA MET A 76 -7.65 -3.51 -1.09
C MET A 76 -8.86 -4.09 -1.81
N LEU A 77 -9.52 -3.32 -2.70
CA LEU A 77 -10.66 -3.78 -3.49
C LEU A 77 -10.33 -4.95 -4.43
N LEU A 78 -9.05 -5.20 -4.70
CA LEU A 78 -8.59 -6.39 -5.43
C LEU A 78 -8.54 -7.65 -4.55
N ASN A 79 -8.95 -7.56 -3.28
CA ASN A 79 -8.81 -8.63 -2.28
C ASN A 79 -7.36 -9.12 -2.14
N ARG A 80 -6.39 -8.21 -2.14
CA ARG A 80 -4.96 -8.50 -2.01
C ARG A 80 -4.37 -7.79 -0.79
N PRO A 81 -3.32 -8.36 -0.17
CA PRO A 81 -2.72 -7.78 1.02
C PRO A 81 -2.08 -6.41 0.77
N VAL A 82 -2.34 -5.49 1.70
CA VAL A 82 -1.67 -4.20 1.82
C VAL A 82 -0.91 -4.17 3.14
N PHE A 83 0.32 -3.65 3.13
CA PHE A 83 1.13 -3.34 4.31
C PHE A 83 1.49 -1.86 4.27
N LEU A 84 1.38 -1.18 5.39
CA LEU A 84 1.82 0.20 5.52
C LEU A 84 3.24 0.24 6.09
N TYR A 85 4.14 0.95 5.40
CA TYR A 85 5.50 1.23 5.87
C TYR A 85 5.66 2.72 6.12
N LEU A 86 5.77 3.11 7.39
CA LEU A 86 5.62 4.49 7.88
C LEU A 86 6.86 4.92 8.69
N PRO A 87 8.07 4.93 8.11
CA PRO A 87 9.30 5.16 8.86
C PRO A 87 9.43 6.59 9.39
N ASP A 88 8.69 7.54 8.84
CA ASP A 88 8.68 8.95 9.20
C ASP A 88 7.38 9.37 9.91
N TYR A 89 6.61 8.42 10.44
CA TYR A 89 5.27 8.67 11.00
C TYR A 89 5.21 9.88 11.94
N GLN A 90 6.15 9.99 12.88
CA GLN A 90 6.14 11.09 13.86
C GLN A 90 6.32 12.46 13.20
N SER A 91 7.21 12.58 12.21
CA SER A 91 7.39 13.84 11.50
C SER A 91 6.23 14.13 10.56
N TYR A 92 5.70 13.09 9.90
CA TYR A 92 4.58 13.24 8.99
C TYR A 92 3.33 13.79 9.69
N VAL A 93 2.93 13.23 10.85
CA VAL A 93 1.74 13.67 11.58
C VAL A 93 1.90 15.07 12.21
N ASN A 94 3.13 15.50 12.48
CA ASN A 94 3.41 16.85 12.95
C ASN A 94 3.23 17.89 11.83
N ASP A 95 3.60 17.55 10.60
CA ASP A 95 3.55 18.44 9.45
C ASP A 95 2.20 18.43 8.74
N ARG A 96 1.51 17.30 8.77
CA ARG A 96 0.24 17.06 8.07
C ARG A 96 -0.69 16.22 8.93
N PRO A 97 -1.83 16.79 9.36
CA PRO A 97 -2.82 15.98 10.06
C PRO A 97 -3.29 14.85 9.15
N LEU A 98 -3.29 13.64 9.69
CA LEU A 98 -3.91 12.49 9.02
C LEU A 98 -5.44 12.62 9.09
N ASP A 99 -6.11 12.02 8.12
CA ASP A 99 -7.56 11.82 8.17
C ASP A 99 -7.94 10.99 9.42
N ASP A 100 -9.06 11.35 10.08
CA ASP A 100 -9.56 10.64 11.27
C ASP A 100 -9.80 9.14 11.02
N ASN A 101 -9.95 8.74 9.76
CA ASN A 101 -10.13 7.35 9.36
C ASN A 101 -8.82 6.59 9.12
N PHE A 102 -7.66 7.27 9.11
CA PHE A 102 -6.39 6.58 8.89
C PHE A 102 -6.14 5.49 9.93
N ASP A 103 -6.53 5.73 11.18
CA ASP A 103 -6.35 4.75 12.25
C ASP A 103 -7.30 3.55 12.15
N LYS A 104 -8.40 3.68 11.42
CA LYS A 104 -9.34 2.59 11.15
C LYS A 104 -8.89 1.65 10.03
N LEU A 105 -7.90 2.05 9.19
CA LEU A 105 -7.44 1.23 8.09
C LEU A 105 -7.04 -0.17 8.57
N PRO A 106 -7.50 -1.24 7.89
CA PRO A 106 -7.31 -2.62 8.33
C PRO A 106 -5.89 -3.16 8.11
N PHE A 107 -5.00 -2.32 7.59
CA PHE A 107 -3.68 -2.73 7.11
C PHE A 107 -2.66 -2.84 8.25
N PRO A 108 -1.84 -3.90 8.29
CA PRO A 108 -0.69 -3.99 9.19
C PRO A 108 0.27 -2.83 8.94
N ARG A 109 0.80 -2.24 10.01
CA ARG A 109 1.68 -1.07 10.00
C ARG A 109 3.04 -1.43 10.53
N ALA A 110 4.08 -0.95 9.86
CA ALA A 110 5.47 -1.07 10.28
C ALA A 110 6.17 0.29 10.20
N TYR A 111 6.97 0.59 11.18
CA TYR A 111 7.73 1.83 11.29
C TYR A 111 9.23 1.61 11.00
N HIS A 112 9.67 0.35 10.94
CA HIS A 112 11.04 -0.04 10.68
C HIS A 112 11.11 -1.29 9.81
N ASN A 113 12.22 -1.47 9.05
CA ASN A 113 12.41 -2.62 8.17
C ASN A 113 12.26 -3.98 8.88
N ASN A 114 12.79 -4.11 10.11
CA ASN A 114 12.70 -5.35 10.85
C ASN A 114 11.24 -5.68 11.21
N GLU A 115 10.49 -4.68 11.68
CA GLU A 115 9.07 -4.82 12.00
C GLU A 115 8.25 -5.25 10.77
N LEU A 116 8.51 -4.61 9.61
CA LEU A 116 7.86 -5.00 8.36
C LEU A 116 8.12 -6.46 8.00
N THR A 117 9.36 -6.92 8.13
CA THR A 117 9.71 -8.32 7.85
C THR A 117 9.09 -9.30 8.83
N GLU A 118 8.94 -8.94 10.11
CA GLU A 118 8.23 -9.74 11.11
C GLU A 118 6.75 -9.84 10.80
N ILE A 119 6.10 -8.73 10.50
CA ILE A 119 4.69 -8.67 10.11
C ILE A 119 4.43 -9.54 8.87
N ILE A 120 5.29 -9.49 7.86
CA ILE A 120 5.16 -10.33 6.66
C ILE A 120 5.36 -11.81 7.00
N ARG A 121 6.36 -12.14 7.84
CA ARG A 121 6.63 -13.51 8.28
C ARG A 121 5.42 -14.11 9.00
N ASP A 122 4.81 -13.34 9.88
CA ASP A 122 3.71 -13.79 10.73
C ASP A 122 2.32 -13.55 10.12
N PHE A 123 2.30 -13.03 8.87
CA PHE A 123 1.06 -12.72 8.18
C PHE A 123 0.14 -13.93 8.03
N GLU A 124 -1.11 -13.79 8.48
CA GLU A 124 -2.18 -14.75 8.35
C GLU A 124 -3.30 -14.19 7.47
N ARG A 125 -3.46 -14.77 6.29
CA ARG A 125 -4.42 -14.30 5.29
C ARG A 125 -5.86 -14.23 5.84
N SER A 126 -6.31 -15.24 6.56
CA SER A 126 -7.68 -15.27 7.10
C SER A 126 -7.97 -14.14 8.10
N LYS A 127 -7.02 -13.82 8.97
CA LYS A 127 -7.14 -12.71 9.92
C LYS A 127 -7.15 -11.35 9.22
N TYR A 128 -6.35 -11.22 8.16
CA TYR A 128 -6.33 -10.02 7.34
C TYR A 128 -7.67 -9.83 6.62
N ASP A 129 -8.18 -10.86 5.95
CA ASP A 129 -9.43 -10.82 5.21
C ASP A 129 -10.63 -10.50 6.12
N GLU A 130 -10.63 -10.98 7.37
CA GLU A 130 -11.64 -10.63 8.36
C GLU A 130 -11.62 -9.14 8.71
N LYS A 131 -10.43 -8.57 8.95
CA LYS A 131 -10.28 -7.13 9.23
C LYS A 131 -10.73 -6.28 8.05
N VAL A 132 -10.33 -6.64 6.83
CA VAL A 132 -10.76 -5.96 5.61
C VAL A 132 -12.27 -6.01 5.47
N ARG A 133 -12.88 -7.17 5.66
CA ARG A 133 -14.33 -7.34 5.57
C ARG A 133 -15.09 -6.47 6.59
N LEU A 134 -14.59 -6.36 7.81
CA LEU A 134 -15.20 -5.50 8.83
C LEU A 134 -15.10 -4.04 8.42
N TYR A 135 -13.92 -3.59 7.99
CA TYR A 135 -13.69 -2.23 7.52
C TYR A 135 -14.59 -1.88 6.32
N GLU A 136 -14.71 -2.77 5.33
CA GLU A 136 -15.60 -2.59 4.18
C GLU A 136 -17.07 -2.43 4.61
N LEU A 137 -17.50 -3.18 5.63
CA LEU A 137 -18.85 -3.12 6.15
C LEU A 137 -19.19 -1.78 6.80
N GLU A 138 -18.24 -1.20 7.51
CA GLU A 138 -18.42 -0.01 8.33
C GLU A 138 -18.16 1.28 7.56
N ASP A 139 -17.08 1.32 6.73
CA ASP A 139 -16.56 2.56 6.17
C ASP A 139 -16.64 2.67 4.63
N VAL A 140 -16.73 1.56 3.87
CA VAL A 140 -16.57 1.57 2.39
C VAL A 140 -17.84 1.13 1.65
N ARG A 141 -18.81 0.54 2.29
CA ARG A 141 -19.97 -0.13 1.64
C ARG A 141 -20.94 0.76 0.86
N PHE A 142 -20.73 2.04 0.83
CA PHE A 142 -21.65 2.96 0.15
C PHE A 142 -21.47 2.96 -1.38
N ASP A 143 -20.29 2.64 -1.87
CA ASP A 143 -20.05 2.56 -3.32
C ASP A 143 -20.27 1.14 -3.85
N ARG A 144 -21.29 1.00 -4.71
CA ARG A 144 -21.62 -0.23 -5.46
C ARG A 144 -21.38 -0.07 -6.96
N GLY A 145 -20.40 0.74 -7.33
CA GLY A 145 -20.11 1.07 -8.73
C GLY A 145 -21.11 2.03 -9.35
N LYS A 146 -21.88 2.77 -8.53
CA LYS A 146 -22.89 3.75 -8.98
C LYS A 146 -22.65 5.16 -8.44
N ALA A 147 -21.53 5.41 -7.79
CA ALA A 147 -21.23 6.70 -7.15
C ALA A 147 -21.35 7.86 -8.13
N SER A 148 -20.80 7.76 -9.34
CA SER A 148 -20.89 8.79 -10.35
C SER A 148 -22.32 9.15 -10.73
N VAL A 149 -23.19 8.15 -10.90
CA VAL A 149 -24.62 8.38 -11.21
C VAL A 149 -25.34 9.01 -10.03
N GLN A 150 -25.05 8.56 -8.81
CA GLN A 150 -25.64 9.14 -7.60
C GLN A 150 -25.23 10.59 -7.41
N CYS A 151 -23.96 10.93 -7.64
CA CYS A 151 -23.46 12.30 -7.59
C CYS A 151 -24.11 13.18 -8.67
N ALA A 152 -24.23 12.68 -9.92
CA ALA A 152 -24.89 13.41 -10.99
C ALA A 152 -26.35 13.71 -10.67
N ASN A 153 -27.12 12.71 -10.24
CA ASN A 153 -28.52 12.88 -9.85
C ASN A 153 -28.67 13.90 -8.70
N TRP A 154 -27.80 13.80 -7.69
CA TRP A 154 -27.84 14.76 -6.56
C TRP A 154 -27.57 16.20 -6.99
N ILE A 155 -26.69 16.41 -7.99
CA ILE A 155 -26.41 17.74 -8.56
C ILE A 155 -27.62 18.27 -9.34
N GLU A 156 -28.30 17.40 -10.12
CA GLU A 156 -29.46 17.77 -10.94
C GLU A 156 -30.72 18.09 -10.11
N GLU A 157 -30.81 17.51 -8.91
CA GLU A 157 -31.94 17.76 -7.98
C GLU A 157 -31.80 19.08 -7.18
N LYS A 158 -30.69 19.78 -7.29
CA LYS A 158 -30.38 21.04 -6.61
C LYS A 158 -30.58 22.26 -7.50
#